data_ecf3faf53ace9344c8cf4b950db13778
#
_entry.id   ecf3faf53ace9344c8cf4b950db13778
#
_cell.length_a   1.000
_cell.length_b   1.000
_cell.length_c   1.000
_cell.angle_alpha   90.00
_cell.angle_beta   90.00
_cell.angle_gamma   90.00
#
_symmetry.space_group_name_H-M   'P 1'
#
loop_
_entity.id
_entity.type
_entity.pdbx_description
1 polymer ?
#
loop_
_entity_poly.entity_id
_entity_poly.type
_entity_poly.pdbx_seq_one_letter_code
_entity_poly.pdbx_strand_id
1 'polypeptide(L)'
;PIICSVIVRRWTPARRSETWVIALKSVFRKGLNNMSKIIESIEYFPAGYCTSYAGLLFKGVKNRKMTFPAGVFLIKHRDKGYLLYDTGYHYDIKTKLRYAFYRLGTPVQMTEKDQISYLLKAKGIKPEEINYIILSHLHPDHLGGASFFPNANFILTQEVYDVYKKPKLKDLIFKEFLPSDFEGRLTVVKTNQQNANFKYRPTIDLFGDGSILVASIDGHAKGQVCLFMPDYHLFIAADLCWGIDLLPYTKQMHLIPSLVQDSKDDYIKGTELLEEVL
;
A
#
# COMPACT_ATOMS: atom_id res chain seq x y z
N PRO A 1 5.94 10.70 8.44
CA PRO A 1 5.06 9.58 8.07
C PRO A 1 5.86 8.29 8.05
N ILE A 2 5.36 7.32 8.73
CA ILE A 2 5.99 6.02 8.96
C ILE A 2 5.02 5.01 8.41
N ILE A 3 5.48 4.11 7.56
CA ILE A 3 4.64 3.38 6.65
C ILE A 3 4.97 1.91 6.67
N CYS A 4 3.94 1.07 6.76
CA CYS A 4 4.02 -0.37 6.66
C CYS A 4 2.85 -0.90 5.84
N SER A 5 3.13 -1.46 4.67
CA SER A 5 2.11 -2.23 3.96
C SER A 5 1.88 -3.56 4.68
N VAL A 6 0.70 -3.73 5.25
CA VAL A 6 0.30 -4.94 5.96
C VAL A 6 -0.45 -5.87 5.04
N ILE A 7 0.05 -7.10 4.94
CA ILE A 7 -0.62 -8.20 4.24
C ILE A 7 -1.36 -9.03 5.29
N VAL A 8 -2.68 -9.13 5.14
CA VAL A 8 -3.51 -9.93 6.02
C VAL A 8 -4.01 -11.15 5.26
N ARG A 9 -3.69 -12.32 5.75
CA ARG A 9 -4.25 -13.59 5.29
C ARG A 9 -5.09 -14.22 6.40
N ARG A 10 -6.28 -14.72 6.09
CA ARG A 10 -7.10 -15.48 7.04
C ARG A 10 -6.31 -16.69 7.54
N TRP A 11 -6.13 -16.76 8.86
CA TRP A 11 -5.30 -17.74 9.54
C TRP A 11 -6.02 -19.09 9.68
N THR A 12 -5.28 -20.20 9.52
CA THR A 12 -5.62 -21.50 10.11
C THR A 12 -4.61 -21.75 11.25
N PRO A 13 -5.04 -22.26 12.42
CA PRO A 13 -4.22 -22.26 13.62
C PRO A 13 -3.14 -23.35 13.63
N ALA A 14 -1.99 -23.09 12.98
CA ALA A 14 -0.79 -23.90 13.18
C ALA A 14 0.47 -23.08 12.86
N ARG A 15 1.22 -22.78 13.90
CA ARG A 15 2.60 -22.28 14.01
C ARG A 15 2.83 -20.77 14.02
N ARG A 16 3.20 -20.30 15.21
CA ARG A 16 3.93 -19.04 15.44
C ARG A 16 5.33 -19.17 14.82
N SER A 17 5.70 -18.33 13.87
CA SER A 17 7.08 -17.99 13.56
C SER A 17 7.19 -16.68 12.78
N GLU A 18 8.19 -15.90 13.08
CA GLU A 18 8.45 -14.48 12.81
C GLU A 18 8.85 -14.14 11.36
N THR A 19 8.23 -14.70 10.32
CA THR A 19 8.67 -14.47 8.93
C THR A 19 7.50 -14.28 7.97
N TRP A 20 6.85 -13.14 8.05
CA TRP A 20 5.67 -12.83 7.20
C TRP A 20 6.02 -12.56 5.72
N VAL A 21 7.22 -12.03 5.43
CA VAL A 21 7.70 -11.80 4.06
C VAL A 21 8.12 -13.09 3.34
N ILE A 22 8.54 -14.13 4.08
CA ILE A 22 9.01 -15.42 3.50
C ILE A 22 7.83 -16.35 3.17
N ALA A 23 6.69 -16.21 3.83
CA ALA A 23 5.51 -17.04 3.57
C ALA A 23 4.93 -16.87 2.16
N LEU A 24 5.11 -15.70 1.52
CA LEU A 24 4.65 -15.48 0.14
C LEU A 24 5.36 -16.40 -0.88
N LYS A 25 6.64 -16.71 -0.71
CA LYS A 25 7.38 -17.58 -1.64
C LYS A 25 6.99 -19.06 -1.57
N SER A 26 6.48 -19.56 -0.44
CA SER A 26 6.19 -20.98 -0.22
C SER A 26 4.72 -21.37 -0.35
N VAL A 27 3.80 -20.43 -0.21
CA VAL A 27 2.36 -20.69 -0.12
C VAL A 27 1.65 -20.73 -1.49
N PHE A 28 2.20 -20.06 -2.50
CA PHE A 28 1.61 -20.01 -3.84
C PHE A 28 1.84 -21.27 -4.70
N ARG A 29 2.50 -22.32 -4.18
CA ARG A 29 2.85 -23.52 -4.96
C ARG A 29 2.00 -24.77 -4.73
N LYS A 30 1.03 -24.81 -3.83
CA LYS A 30 0.22 -26.04 -3.63
C LYS A 30 -1.27 -25.77 -3.42
N GLY A 31 -2.00 -26.18 -4.43
CA GLY A 31 -3.37 -26.70 -4.33
C GLY A 31 -4.50 -25.72 -4.48
N LEU A 32 -5.06 -25.71 -5.67
CA LEU A 32 -6.51 -25.81 -5.89
C LEU A 32 -6.76 -26.04 -7.39
N ASN A 33 -7.76 -26.88 -7.68
CA ASN A 33 -8.15 -27.41 -8.97
C ASN A 33 -8.09 -26.44 -10.16
N ASN A 34 -7.76 -27.00 -11.35
CA ASN A 34 -7.63 -26.43 -12.69
C ASN A 34 -8.85 -25.64 -13.24
N MET A 35 -9.29 -24.58 -12.56
CA MET A 35 -9.89 -23.44 -13.22
C MET A 35 -8.80 -22.36 -13.29
N SER A 36 -8.50 -21.86 -14.48
CA SER A 36 -7.50 -20.80 -14.68
C SER A 36 -7.90 -19.57 -13.84
N LYS A 37 -7.14 -19.31 -12.77
CA LYS A 37 -7.41 -18.16 -11.90
C LYS A 37 -7.30 -16.87 -12.71
N ILE A 38 -8.19 -15.92 -12.45
CA ILE A 38 -8.17 -14.60 -13.09
C ILE A 38 -6.89 -13.83 -12.69
N ILE A 39 -6.51 -13.89 -11.42
CA ILE A 39 -5.21 -13.43 -10.95
C ILE A 39 -4.21 -14.59 -11.09
N GLU A 40 -3.22 -14.45 -11.96
CA GLU A 40 -2.21 -15.48 -12.22
C GLU A 40 -1.10 -15.50 -11.18
N SER A 41 -0.65 -14.32 -10.75
CA SER A 41 0.41 -14.19 -9.72
C SER A 41 0.30 -12.88 -8.95
N ILE A 42 0.85 -12.89 -7.73
CA ILE A 42 1.02 -11.72 -6.89
C ILE A 42 2.45 -11.79 -6.33
N GLU A 43 3.24 -10.75 -6.57
CA GLU A 43 4.61 -10.63 -6.05
C GLU A 43 4.76 -9.34 -5.24
N TYR A 44 5.55 -9.41 -4.18
CA TYR A 44 5.84 -8.28 -3.30
C TYR A 44 7.27 -7.78 -3.49
N PHE A 45 7.43 -6.46 -3.57
CA PHE A 45 8.72 -5.78 -3.69
C PHE A 45 8.86 -4.71 -2.60
N PRO A 46 9.90 -4.76 -1.75
CA PRO A 46 10.24 -3.66 -0.85
C PRO A 46 11.01 -2.59 -1.64
N ALA A 47 10.33 -1.55 -2.11
CA ALA A 47 10.89 -0.48 -2.94
C ALA A 47 11.44 0.67 -2.08
N GLY A 48 12.47 0.39 -1.29
CA GLY A 48 12.99 1.25 -0.25
C GLY A 48 12.26 1.05 1.09
N TYR A 49 12.76 1.69 2.15
CA TYR A 49 12.16 1.64 3.48
C TYR A 49 12.52 2.87 4.31
N CYS A 50 11.74 3.14 5.34
CA CYS A 50 12.13 4.07 6.38
C CYS A 50 12.30 3.36 7.73
N THR A 51 12.87 4.06 8.70
CA THR A 51 13.06 3.51 10.05
C THR A 51 12.52 4.46 11.12
N SER A 52 12.02 3.90 12.21
CA SER A 52 11.68 4.65 13.42
C SER A 52 11.86 3.76 14.65
N TYR A 53 11.58 4.31 15.83
CA TYR A 53 11.58 3.57 17.08
C TYR A 53 10.14 3.39 17.57
N ALA A 54 9.74 2.16 17.90
CA ALA A 54 8.38 1.83 18.32
C ALA A 54 7.90 2.69 19.52
N GLY A 55 8.79 2.94 20.48
CA GLY A 55 8.49 3.78 21.64
C GLY A 55 8.31 5.28 21.32
N LEU A 56 8.70 5.75 20.13
CA LEU A 56 8.38 7.10 19.65
C LEU A 56 7.01 7.18 18.99
N LEU A 57 6.46 6.03 18.58
CA LEU A 57 5.19 5.94 17.88
C LEU A 57 4.02 5.74 18.85
N PHE A 58 4.17 4.82 19.79
CA PHE A 58 3.11 4.40 20.69
C PHE A 58 3.59 4.30 22.13
N LYS A 59 2.74 4.70 23.09
CA LYS A 59 2.96 4.51 24.52
C LYS A 59 2.81 3.03 24.88
N GLY A 60 3.59 2.57 25.85
CA GLY A 60 3.50 1.19 26.37
C GLY A 60 4.20 0.13 25.50
N VAL A 61 4.70 0.49 24.32
CA VAL A 61 5.48 -0.42 23.47
C VAL A 61 6.93 -0.47 23.95
N LYS A 62 7.52 -1.68 24.00
CA LYS A 62 8.97 -1.83 24.21
C LYS A 62 9.71 -1.10 23.10
N ASN A 63 10.58 -0.13 23.49
CA ASN A 63 11.31 0.64 22.51
C ASN A 63 12.29 -0.24 21.74
N ARG A 64 12.13 -0.27 20.41
CA ARG A 64 13.00 -0.99 19.49
C ARG A 64 13.01 -0.28 18.14
N LYS A 65 14.11 -0.38 17.41
CA LYS A 65 14.17 0.11 16.03
C LYS A 65 13.29 -0.76 15.14
N MET A 66 12.47 -0.13 14.35
CA MET A 66 11.59 -0.76 13.38
C MET A 66 11.95 -0.30 11.97
N THR A 67 11.69 -1.18 11.01
CA THR A 67 11.84 -0.91 9.58
C THR A 67 10.47 -0.99 8.94
N PHE A 68 10.13 0.01 8.14
CA PHE A 68 8.87 0.15 7.44
C PHE A 68 9.15 0.16 5.94
N PRO A 69 8.99 -0.96 5.25
CA PRO A 69 9.22 -1.03 3.81
C PRO A 69 8.13 -0.29 3.03
N ALA A 70 8.53 0.45 2.00
CA ALA A 70 7.63 0.95 0.98
C ALA A 70 7.25 -0.21 0.07
N GLY A 71 6.17 -0.91 0.43
CA GLY A 71 5.75 -2.15 -0.21
C GLY A 71 5.03 -1.91 -1.51
N VAL A 72 5.43 -2.62 -2.55
CA VAL A 72 4.78 -2.63 -3.86
C VAL A 72 4.32 -4.04 -4.19
N PHE A 73 3.08 -4.19 -4.65
CA PHE A 73 2.57 -5.48 -5.14
C PHE A 73 2.46 -5.44 -6.65
N LEU A 74 3.11 -6.38 -7.32
CA LEU A 74 2.90 -6.68 -8.71
C LEU A 74 1.85 -7.79 -8.81
N ILE A 75 0.76 -7.50 -9.47
CA ILE A 75 -0.37 -8.42 -9.69
C ILE A 75 -0.43 -8.69 -11.19
N LYS A 76 -0.39 -9.98 -11.58
CA LYS A 76 -0.62 -10.38 -12.95
C LYS A 76 -2.05 -10.86 -13.10
N HIS A 77 -2.83 -10.11 -13.84
CA HIS A 77 -4.21 -10.43 -14.19
C HIS A 77 -4.29 -10.99 -15.60
N ARG A 78 -4.97 -12.10 -15.79
CA ARG A 78 -5.06 -12.81 -17.07
C ARG A 78 -5.49 -11.92 -18.24
N ASP A 79 -6.52 -11.10 -18.04
CA ASP A 79 -7.14 -10.31 -19.11
C ASP A 79 -6.75 -8.83 -19.08
N LYS A 80 -6.14 -8.33 -17.97
CA LYS A 80 -5.78 -6.93 -17.77
C LYS A 80 -4.26 -6.69 -17.79
N GLY A 81 -3.45 -7.75 -17.85
CA GLY A 81 -2.00 -7.65 -17.85
C GLY A 81 -1.42 -7.38 -16.46
N TYR A 82 -0.35 -6.58 -16.39
CA TYR A 82 0.31 -6.26 -15.13
C TYR A 82 -0.27 -5.04 -14.45
N LEU A 83 -0.53 -5.19 -13.15
CA LEU A 83 -0.94 -4.10 -12.27
C LEU A 83 0.08 -3.92 -11.16
N LEU A 84 0.35 -2.67 -10.78
CA LEU A 84 1.02 -2.36 -9.53
C LEU A 84 0.01 -1.82 -8.52
N TYR A 85 0.17 -2.23 -7.27
CA TYR A 85 -0.41 -1.56 -6.13
C TYR A 85 0.72 -0.85 -5.40
N ASP A 86 0.67 0.49 -5.44
CA ASP A 86 1.73 1.42 -5.05
C ASP A 86 3.00 1.32 -5.93
N THR A 87 3.94 2.25 -5.73
CA THR A 87 5.15 2.36 -6.55
C THR A 87 6.44 2.58 -5.74
N GLY A 88 6.35 2.58 -4.41
CA GLY A 88 7.51 2.76 -3.55
C GLY A 88 8.12 4.15 -3.58
N TYR A 89 9.33 4.28 -3.02
CA TYR A 89 10.08 5.54 -2.99
C TYR A 89 10.76 5.86 -4.33
N HIS A 90 10.87 7.16 -4.63
CA HIS A 90 11.82 7.66 -5.62
C HIS A 90 13.18 7.93 -4.96
N TYR A 91 14.29 7.58 -5.63
CA TYR A 91 15.65 7.75 -5.09
C TYR A 91 16.01 9.21 -4.77
N ASP A 92 15.43 10.16 -5.50
CA ASP A 92 15.60 11.59 -5.24
C ASP A 92 15.20 11.98 -3.81
N ILE A 93 14.22 11.31 -3.21
CA ILE A 93 13.80 11.55 -1.82
C ILE A 93 14.98 11.30 -0.87
N LYS A 94 15.81 10.30 -1.16
CA LYS A 94 17.02 10.00 -0.39
C LYS A 94 18.13 11.02 -0.61
N THR A 95 18.29 11.56 -1.81
CA THR A 95 19.51 12.27 -2.24
C THR A 95 19.34 13.77 -2.37
N LYS A 96 18.19 14.27 -2.84
CA LYS A 96 18.02 15.70 -3.10
C LYS A 96 17.79 16.51 -1.81
N LEU A 97 18.42 17.68 -1.73
CA LEU A 97 18.36 18.55 -0.55
C LEU A 97 16.93 19.03 -0.25
N ARG A 98 16.11 19.29 -1.27
CA ARG A 98 14.72 19.74 -1.12
C ARG A 98 13.84 18.79 -0.26
N TYR A 99 14.22 17.52 -0.15
CA TYR A 99 13.52 16.55 0.70
C TYR A 99 14.17 16.36 2.09
N ALA A 100 15.16 17.20 2.47
CA ALA A 100 15.84 17.07 3.74
C ALA A 100 14.88 17.16 4.93
N PHE A 101 13.91 18.08 4.87
CA PHE A 101 12.88 18.20 5.92
C PHE A 101 12.04 16.92 6.06
N TYR A 102 11.62 16.33 4.95
CA TYR A 102 10.90 15.04 4.97
C TYR A 102 11.74 13.95 5.64
N ARG A 103 13.03 13.85 5.29
CA ARG A 103 13.95 12.85 5.87
C ARG A 103 14.22 13.02 7.36
N LEU A 104 14.04 14.21 7.93
CA LEU A 104 14.14 14.40 9.37
C LEU A 104 13.05 13.64 10.14
N GLY A 105 11.82 13.65 9.62
CA GLY A 105 10.69 12.91 10.20
C GLY A 105 10.62 11.45 9.73
N THR A 106 11.18 11.16 8.55
CA THR A 106 11.10 9.85 7.90
C THR A 106 12.47 9.47 7.34
N PRO A 107 13.35 8.87 8.15
CA PRO A 107 14.70 8.48 7.73
C PRO A 107 14.67 7.39 6.64
N VAL A 108 14.65 7.82 5.37
CA VAL A 108 14.58 6.95 4.20
C VAL A 108 15.91 6.24 3.97
N GLN A 109 15.85 4.95 3.74
CA GLN A 109 16.97 4.07 3.40
C GLN A 109 16.66 3.35 2.08
N MET A 110 17.47 3.61 1.07
CA MET A 110 17.40 2.95 -0.23
C MET A 110 18.65 3.24 -1.05
N THR A 111 18.89 2.42 -2.03
CA THR A 111 19.78 2.68 -3.17
C THR A 111 18.93 2.93 -4.43
N GLU A 112 19.56 3.37 -5.51
CA GLU A 112 18.85 3.54 -6.78
C GLU A 112 18.24 2.22 -7.28
N LYS A 113 18.89 1.10 -7.00
CA LYS A 113 18.45 -0.25 -7.38
C LYS A 113 17.21 -0.74 -6.64
N ASP A 114 16.85 -0.09 -5.54
CA ASP A 114 15.64 -0.40 -4.77
C ASP A 114 14.39 0.27 -5.37
N GLN A 115 14.52 1.12 -6.39
CA GLN A 115 13.37 1.67 -7.11
C GLN A 115 12.63 0.56 -7.85
N ILE A 116 11.30 0.63 -7.86
CA ILE A 116 10.45 -0.42 -8.44
C ILE A 116 10.78 -0.71 -9.91
N SER A 117 11.18 0.30 -10.70
CA SER A 117 11.60 0.12 -12.09
C SER A 117 12.82 -0.80 -12.23
N TYR A 118 13.80 -0.71 -11.33
CA TYR A 118 14.96 -1.61 -11.30
C TYR A 118 14.58 -3.02 -10.82
N LEU A 119 13.70 -3.11 -9.80
CA LEU A 119 13.25 -4.39 -9.27
C LEU A 119 12.45 -5.18 -10.31
N LEU A 120 11.59 -4.53 -11.08
CA LEU A 120 10.85 -5.14 -12.19
C LEU A 120 11.79 -5.55 -13.34
N LYS A 121 12.74 -4.69 -13.70
CA LYS A 121 13.75 -5.01 -14.73
C LYS A 121 14.55 -6.25 -14.36
N ALA A 122 14.91 -6.43 -13.10
CA ALA A 122 15.59 -7.64 -12.62
C ALA A 122 14.73 -8.92 -12.75
N LYS A 123 13.41 -8.77 -12.92
CA LYS A 123 12.46 -9.87 -13.23
C LYS A 123 12.20 -10.02 -14.73
N GLY A 124 12.81 -9.20 -15.57
CA GLY A 124 12.57 -9.17 -17.02
C GLY A 124 11.30 -8.43 -17.43
N ILE A 125 10.70 -7.65 -16.52
CA ILE A 125 9.48 -6.88 -16.80
C ILE A 125 9.88 -5.43 -17.06
N LYS A 126 9.44 -4.90 -18.21
CA LYS A 126 9.70 -3.51 -18.60
C LYS A 126 8.64 -2.58 -17.99
N PRO A 127 8.96 -1.33 -17.63
CA PRO A 127 7.98 -0.36 -17.16
C PRO A 127 6.79 -0.16 -18.11
N GLU A 128 7.02 -0.28 -19.43
CA GLU A 128 6.01 -0.15 -20.48
C GLU A 128 4.96 -1.26 -20.45
N GLU A 129 5.25 -2.40 -19.81
CA GLU A 129 4.34 -3.55 -19.68
C GLU A 129 3.34 -3.40 -18.53
N ILE A 130 3.51 -2.38 -17.68
CA ILE A 130 2.57 -2.10 -16.60
C ILE A 130 1.35 -1.38 -17.16
N ASN A 131 0.19 -2.02 -17.03
CA ASN A 131 -1.07 -1.52 -17.60
C ASN A 131 -1.84 -0.62 -16.62
N TYR A 132 -1.78 -0.94 -15.32
CA TYR A 132 -2.50 -0.20 -14.29
C TYR A 132 -1.63 0.02 -13.05
N ILE A 133 -1.82 1.16 -12.40
CA ILE A 133 -1.26 1.48 -11.10
C ILE A 133 -2.39 1.93 -10.18
N ILE A 134 -2.60 1.19 -9.10
CA ILE A 134 -3.52 1.54 -8.04
C ILE A 134 -2.69 2.19 -6.94
N LEU A 135 -2.88 3.47 -6.69
CA LEU A 135 -2.22 4.15 -5.57
C LEU A 135 -3.11 4.08 -4.34
N SER A 136 -2.58 3.49 -3.28
CA SER A 136 -3.31 3.38 -2.02
C SER A 136 -3.64 4.76 -1.46
N HIS A 137 -2.66 5.64 -1.49
CA HIS A 137 -2.74 7.06 -1.19
C HIS A 137 -1.51 7.78 -1.77
N LEU A 138 -1.35 9.08 -1.50
CA LEU A 138 -0.38 9.89 -2.23
C LEU A 138 0.85 10.28 -1.41
N HIS A 139 1.21 9.53 -0.36
CA HIS A 139 2.47 9.74 0.33
C HIS A 139 3.66 9.30 -0.53
N PRO A 140 4.87 9.87 -0.29
CA PRO A 140 6.03 9.69 -1.18
C PRO A 140 6.51 8.26 -1.37
N ASP A 141 6.24 7.39 -0.44
CA ASP A 141 6.61 5.97 -0.45
C ASP A 141 5.57 5.06 -1.12
N HIS A 142 4.46 5.63 -1.55
CA HIS A 142 3.44 4.97 -2.37
C HIS A 142 3.43 5.48 -3.81
N LEU A 143 3.60 6.79 -4.00
CA LEU A 143 3.57 7.39 -5.35
C LEU A 143 4.95 7.60 -6.00
N GLY A 144 6.05 7.42 -5.25
CA GLY A 144 7.38 7.89 -5.64
C GLY A 144 7.88 7.35 -6.99
N GLY A 145 7.55 6.12 -7.35
CA GLY A 145 7.94 5.52 -8.63
C GLY A 145 6.92 5.70 -9.77
N ALA A 146 5.82 6.45 -9.57
CA ALA A 146 4.72 6.52 -10.54
C ALA A 146 5.15 7.03 -11.92
N SER A 147 6.08 7.98 -11.99
CA SER A 147 6.58 8.54 -13.26
C SER A 147 7.40 7.57 -14.11
N PHE A 148 7.83 6.42 -13.55
CA PHE A 148 8.59 5.43 -14.33
C PHE A 148 7.74 4.65 -15.35
N PHE A 149 6.41 4.74 -15.29
CA PHE A 149 5.49 3.88 -16.04
C PHE A 149 4.73 4.66 -17.11
N PRO A 150 5.27 4.73 -18.35
CA PRO A 150 4.75 5.62 -19.41
C PRO A 150 3.37 5.19 -19.92
N ASN A 151 3.02 3.90 -19.83
CA ASN A 151 1.78 3.35 -20.41
C ASN A 151 0.70 3.05 -19.37
N ALA A 152 1.00 3.17 -18.05
CA ALA A 152 0.07 2.77 -17.01
C ALA A 152 -1.10 3.75 -16.86
N ASN A 153 -2.31 3.21 -16.73
CA ASN A 153 -3.47 3.95 -16.25
C ASN A 153 -3.50 3.95 -14.73
N PHE A 154 -3.73 5.11 -14.13
CA PHE A 154 -3.77 5.26 -12.67
C PHE A 154 -5.19 5.10 -12.16
N ILE A 155 -5.32 4.49 -10.98
CA ILE A 155 -6.61 4.27 -10.32
C ILE A 155 -6.55 4.88 -8.92
N LEU A 156 -7.48 5.79 -8.63
CA LEU A 156 -7.70 6.40 -7.33
C LEU A 156 -9.17 6.26 -6.91
N THR A 157 -9.43 6.27 -5.62
CA THR A 157 -10.79 6.54 -5.12
C THR A 157 -11.11 8.03 -5.29
N GLN A 158 -12.41 8.37 -5.23
CA GLN A 158 -12.85 9.77 -5.32
C GLN A 158 -12.22 10.63 -4.22
N GLU A 159 -12.13 10.08 -3.02
CA GLU A 159 -11.59 10.79 -1.85
C GLU A 159 -10.09 11.08 -2.00
N VAL A 160 -9.29 10.12 -2.51
CA VAL A 160 -7.85 10.34 -2.80
C VAL A 160 -7.69 11.37 -3.92
N TYR A 161 -8.55 11.34 -4.94
CA TYR A 161 -8.54 12.34 -6.00
C TYR A 161 -8.87 13.74 -5.48
N ASP A 162 -9.83 13.86 -4.55
CA ASP A 162 -10.17 15.15 -3.94
C ASP A 162 -8.99 15.74 -3.16
N VAL A 163 -8.23 14.87 -2.45
CA VAL A 163 -6.97 15.26 -1.79
C VAL A 163 -5.91 15.68 -2.81
N TYR A 164 -5.77 14.95 -3.92
CA TYR A 164 -4.86 15.32 -5.01
C TYR A 164 -5.17 16.71 -5.57
N LYS A 165 -6.46 17.03 -5.76
CA LYS A 165 -6.89 18.34 -6.30
C LYS A 165 -6.67 19.48 -5.31
N LYS A 166 -6.83 19.25 -4.01
CA LYS A 166 -6.72 20.26 -2.95
C LYS A 166 -5.86 19.77 -1.78
N PRO A 167 -4.57 19.50 -2.00
CA PRO A 167 -3.70 18.97 -0.96
C PRO A 167 -3.46 19.99 0.15
N LYS A 168 -3.43 19.51 1.39
CA LYS A 168 -2.93 20.24 2.55
C LYS A 168 -1.44 19.97 2.73
N LEU A 169 -0.73 20.84 3.42
CA LEU A 169 0.71 20.66 3.67
C LEU A 169 1.01 19.32 4.39
N LYS A 170 0.12 18.88 5.29
CA LYS A 170 0.26 17.62 6.03
C LYS A 170 0.13 16.37 5.15
N ASP A 171 -0.50 16.47 3.99
CA ASP A 171 -0.72 15.33 3.09
C ASP A 171 0.58 14.89 2.40
N LEU A 172 1.64 15.71 2.47
CA LEU A 172 3.00 15.41 1.99
C LEU A 172 3.06 14.86 0.55
N ILE A 173 2.23 15.41 -0.34
CA ILE A 173 2.15 14.97 -1.74
C ILE A 173 3.24 15.65 -2.56
N PHE A 174 4.15 14.86 -3.13
CA PHE A 174 5.20 15.33 -4.03
C PHE A 174 4.80 15.05 -5.48
N LYS A 175 3.97 15.96 -6.05
CA LYS A 175 3.38 15.80 -7.39
C LYS A 175 4.40 15.64 -8.50
N GLU A 176 5.64 16.07 -8.30
CA GLU A 176 6.74 15.92 -9.24
C GLU A 176 7.15 14.47 -9.53
N PHE A 177 6.70 13.51 -8.71
CA PHE A 177 6.88 12.08 -8.97
C PHE A 177 5.73 11.46 -9.77
N LEU A 178 4.67 12.21 -10.02
CA LEU A 178 3.62 11.80 -10.95
C LEU A 178 4.02 12.18 -12.39
N PRO A 179 3.62 11.41 -13.41
CA PRO A 179 3.88 11.81 -14.79
C PRO A 179 3.10 13.08 -15.16
N SER A 180 3.61 13.83 -16.13
CA SER A 180 3.01 15.12 -16.54
C SER A 180 1.59 14.98 -17.10
N ASP A 181 1.26 13.81 -17.66
CA ASP A 181 -0.05 13.45 -18.21
C ASP A 181 -0.92 12.63 -17.23
N PHE A 182 -0.59 12.64 -15.93
CA PHE A 182 -1.25 11.84 -14.89
C PHE A 182 -2.77 11.94 -14.91
N GLU A 183 -3.31 13.17 -14.97
CA GLU A 183 -4.78 13.37 -14.99
C GLU A 183 -5.44 12.79 -16.25
N GLY A 184 -4.74 12.79 -17.38
CA GLY A 184 -5.23 12.19 -18.63
C GLY A 184 -5.27 10.66 -18.61
N ARG A 185 -4.54 10.03 -17.70
CA ARG A 185 -4.47 8.57 -17.53
C ARG A 185 -5.15 8.10 -16.23
N LEU A 186 -5.93 8.97 -15.59
CA LEU A 186 -6.53 8.68 -14.30
C LEU A 186 -7.95 8.14 -14.46
N THR A 187 -8.22 7.04 -13.77
CA THR A 187 -9.57 6.51 -13.52
C THR A 187 -9.92 6.72 -12.05
N VAL A 188 -11.00 7.46 -11.79
CA VAL A 188 -11.50 7.69 -10.44
C VAL A 188 -12.67 6.75 -10.18
N VAL A 189 -12.57 5.95 -9.10
CA VAL A 189 -13.59 4.97 -8.72
C VAL A 189 -14.31 5.37 -7.42
N LYS A 190 -15.54 4.88 -7.25
CA LYS A 190 -16.34 5.07 -6.03
C LYS A 190 -16.64 3.75 -5.37
N THR A 191 -16.29 3.60 -4.11
CA THR A 191 -16.50 2.40 -3.31
C THR A 191 -17.87 2.44 -2.63
N ASN A 192 -18.93 2.15 -3.36
CA ASN A 192 -20.32 2.29 -2.89
C ASN A 192 -21.17 1.04 -3.03
N GLN A 193 -20.56 -0.12 -3.37
CA GLN A 193 -21.28 -1.36 -3.57
C GLN A 193 -21.06 -2.32 -2.39
N GLN A 194 -22.14 -2.94 -1.92
CA GLN A 194 -22.03 -4.05 -0.97
C GLN A 194 -21.58 -5.31 -1.70
N ASN A 195 -20.63 -6.03 -1.12
CA ASN A 195 -20.11 -7.26 -1.70
C ASN A 195 -20.08 -8.38 -0.66
N ALA A 196 -20.65 -9.54 -0.98
CA ALA A 196 -20.72 -10.68 -0.09
C ALA A 196 -19.34 -11.24 0.30
N ASN A 197 -18.34 -11.09 -0.55
CA ASN A 197 -16.97 -11.53 -0.28
C ASN A 197 -16.21 -10.59 0.67
N PHE A 198 -16.66 -9.31 0.80
CA PHE A 198 -16.05 -8.34 1.70
C PHE A 198 -17.15 -7.50 2.37
N LYS A 199 -17.66 -7.98 3.49
CA LYS A 199 -18.82 -7.38 4.21
C LYS A 199 -18.47 -6.18 5.11
N TYR A 200 -17.19 -5.90 5.32
CA TYR A 200 -16.73 -4.94 6.33
C TYR A 200 -16.91 -3.48 5.90
N ARG A 201 -16.83 -3.21 4.59
CA ARG A 201 -17.00 -1.88 3.99
C ARG A 201 -17.58 -2.01 2.58
N PRO A 202 -18.27 -0.96 2.07
CA PRO A 202 -18.60 -0.88 0.66
C PRO A 202 -17.33 -0.94 -0.20
N THR A 203 -17.44 -1.60 -1.33
CA THR A 203 -16.34 -1.81 -2.28
C THR A 203 -16.74 -1.39 -3.68
N ILE A 204 -15.82 -1.50 -4.61
CA ILE A 204 -16.11 -1.66 -6.02
C ILE A 204 -15.34 -2.87 -6.54
N ASP A 205 -15.96 -3.69 -7.37
CA ASP A 205 -15.28 -4.68 -8.18
C ASP A 205 -14.56 -3.94 -9.32
N LEU A 206 -13.23 -3.92 -9.24
CA LEU A 206 -12.40 -3.03 -10.07
C LEU A 206 -12.58 -3.30 -11.57
N PHE A 207 -12.74 -4.57 -11.94
CA PHE A 207 -12.85 -5.00 -13.33
C PHE A 207 -14.19 -5.67 -13.67
N GLY A 208 -15.09 -5.83 -12.70
CA GLY A 208 -16.39 -6.47 -12.86
C GLY A 208 -16.32 -8.00 -12.96
N ASP A 209 -15.20 -8.61 -12.56
CA ASP A 209 -14.97 -10.05 -12.66
C ASP A 209 -14.77 -10.75 -11.30
N GLY A 210 -14.93 -10.00 -10.21
CA GLY A 210 -14.80 -10.48 -8.84
C GLY A 210 -13.37 -10.69 -8.35
N SER A 211 -12.35 -10.43 -9.18
CA SER A 211 -10.96 -10.76 -8.88
C SER A 211 -10.32 -9.79 -7.89
N ILE A 212 -10.63 -8.49 -7.98
CA ILE A 212 -10.08 -7.41 -7.17
C ILE A 212 -11.18 -6.50 -6.68
N LEU A 213 -11.43 -6.51 -5.39
CA LEU A 213 -12.33 -5.57 -4.72
C LEU A 213 -11.53 -4.44 -4.11
N VAL A 214 -11.93 -3.21 -4.39
CA VAL A 214 -11.34 -1.99 -3.84
C VAL A 214 -12.23 -1.48 -2.73
N ALA A 215 -11.67 -1.22 -1.55
CA ALA A 215 -12.32 -0.56 -0.43
C ALA A 215 -11.61 0.76 -0.13
N SER A 216 -12.37 1.80 0.23
CA SER A 216 -11.87 3.08 0.73
C SER A 216 -11.98 3.11 2.26
N ILE A 217 -10.86 3.31 2.95
CA ILE A 217 -10.81 3.32 4.41
C ILE A 217 -9.99 4.53 4.88
N ASP A 218 -10.68 5.44 5.56
CA ASP A 218 -10.07 6.64 6.12
C ASP A 218 -9.16 6.34 7.33
N GLY A 219 -8.29 7.26 7.66
CA GLY A 219 -7.49 7.22 8.89
C GLY A 219 -6.09 7.74 8.69
N HIS A 220 -5.18 6.92 8.15
CA HIS A 220 -3.84 7.36 7.80
C HIS A 220 -3.85 8.42 6.71
N ALA A 221 -4.56 8.17 5.65
CA ALA A 221 -4.84 9.11 4.59
C ALA A 221 -6.34 9.09 4.26
N LYS A 222 -6.87 10.22 3.76
CA LYS A 222 -8.26 10.32 3.34
C LYS A 222 -8.50 9.42 2.13
N GLY A 223 -9.50 8.55 2.24
CA GLY A 223 -9.90 7.65 1.15
C GLY A 223 -8.88 6.56 0.83
N GLN A 224 -7.96 6.24 1.75
CA GLN A 224 -6.93 5.24 1.50
C GLN A 224 -7.50 3.97 0.89
N VAL A 225 -6.93 3.55 -0.23
CA VAL A 225 -7.35 2.37 -0.98
C VAL A 225 -6.79 1.11 -0.32
N CYS A 226 -7.66 0.15 -0.06
CA CYS A 226 -7.29 -1.20 0.33
C CYS A 226 -7.80 -2.18 -0.73
N LEU A 227 -7.09 -3.28 -0.96
CA LEU A 227 -7.50 -4.30 -1.93
C LEU A 227 -7.88 -5.60 -1.21
N PHE A 228 -8.96 -6.21 -1.66
CA PHE A 228 -9.28 -7.58 -1.31
C PHE A 228 -9.35 -8.45 -2.57
N MET A 229 -8.62 -9.55 -2.57
CA MET A 229 -8.62 -10.55 -3.63
C MET A 229 -9.24 -11.85 -3.11
N PRO A 230 -10.52 -12.12 -3.43
CA PRO A 230 -11.28 -13.23 -2.84
C PRO A 230 -10.63 -14.60 -3.05
N ASP A 231 -10.17 -14.91 -4.26
CA ASP A 231 -9.55 -16.21 -4.60
C ASP A 231 -8.28 -16.52 -3.81
N TYR A 232 -7.63 -15.49 -3.28
CA TYR A 232 -6.42 -15.60 -2.47
C TYR A 232 -6.69 -15.42 -0.97
N HIS A 233 -7.92 -15.03 -0.60
CA HIS A 233 -8.23 -14.56 0.76
C HIS A 233 -7.19 -13.54 1.25
N LEU A 234 -6.79 -12.65 0.34
CA LEU A 234 -5.72 -11.69 0.58
C LEU A 234 -6.32 -10.29 0.69
N PHE A 235 -6.05 -9.63 1.83
CA PHE A 235 -6.34 -8.23 2.05
C PHE A 235 -5.04 -7.45 2.13
N ILE A 236 -4.87 -6.44 1.26
CA ILE A 236 -3.75 -5.51 1.29
C ILE A 236 -4.27 -4.23 1.92
N ALA A 237 -3.80 -3.96 3.13
CA ALA A 237 -4.33 -2.92 4.00
C ALA A 237 -3.62 -1.57 3.86
N ALA A 238 -2.56 -1.48 3.06
CA ALA A 238 -1.69 -0.29 3.02
C ALA A 238 -1.30 0.16 4.44
N ASP A 239 -1.55 1.40 4.79
CA ASP A 239 -1.15 2.03 6.03
C ASP A 239 -2.26 2.09 7.10
N LEU A 240 -3.26 1.18 7.02
CA LEU A 240 -4.25 1.03 8.10
C LEU A 240 -3.61 0.72 9.44
N CYS A 241 -2.44 0.08 9.45
CA CYS A 241 -1.62 -0.03 10.64
C CYS A 241 -0.13 -0.05 10.27
N TRP A 242 0.72 0.31 11.20
CA TRP A 242 2.17 0.35 11.02
C TRP A 242 2.89 -0.94 11.47
N GLY A 243 2.14 -2.01 11.61
CA GLY A 243 2.60 -3.35 11.97
C GLY A 243 1.57 -4.09 12.80
N ILE A 244 1.39 -5.38 12.53
CA ILE A 244 0.42 -6.24 13.24
C ILE A 244 0.69 -6.25 14.75
N ASP A 245 1.95 -6.27 15.15
CA ASP A 245 2.36 -6.23 16.54
C ASP A 245 2.17 -4.87 17.22
N LEU A 246 1.86 -3.83 16.45
CA LEU A 246 1.53 -2.50 16.95
C LEU A 246 0.01 -2.25 17.06
N LEU A 247 -0.84 -3.11 16.49
CA LEU A 247 -2.31 -2.99 16.55
C LEU A 247 -2.83 -2.76 17.98
N PRO A 248 -2.40 -3.54 19.00
CA PRO A 248 -2.90 -3.36 20.37
C PRO A 248 -2.59 -1.98 20.98
N TYR A 249 -1.65 -1.24 20.38
CA TYR A 249 -1.18 0.06 20.88
C TYR A 249 -1.74 1.25 20.10
N THR A 250 -2.56 1.03 19.09
CA THR A 250 -3.04 2.07 18.16
C THR A 250 -3.72 3.23 18.90
N LYS A 251 -4.56 2.92 19.91
CA LYS A 251 -5.22 3.93 20.76
C LYS A 251 -4.24 4.78 21.57
N GLN A 252 -3.02 4.29 21.77
CA GLN A 252 -1.96 4.90 22.59
C GLN A 252 -0.91 5.63 21.72
N MET A 253 -1.23 5.98 20.48
CA MET A 253 -0.36 6.73 19.58
C MET A 253 0.07 8.06 20.21
N HIS A 254 1.37 8.37 20.14
CA HIS A 254 1.90 9.65 20.59
C HIS A 254 1.40 10.81 19.74
N LEU A 255 1.49 12.05 20.27
CA LEU A 255 0.99 13.25 19.59
C LEU A 255 1.63 13.45 18.21
N ILE A 256 2.97 13.39 18.12
CA ILE A 256 3.68 13.64 16.84
C ILE A 256 3.23 12.66 15.74
N PRO A 257 3.28 11.33 15.92
CA PRO A 257 2.75 10.42 14.90
C PRO A 257 1.25 10.57 14.65
N SER A 258 0.46 11.04 15.62
CA SER A 258 -0.96 11.30 15.38
C SER A 258 -1.23 12.52 14.49
N LEU A 259 -0.32 13.50 14.43
CA LEU A 259 -0.44 14.67 13.58
C LEU A 259 -0.21 14.37 12.09
N VAL A 260 0.45 13.27 11.77
CA VAL A 260 0.66 12.83 10.39
C VAL A 260 -0.46 11.90 9.88
N GLN A 261 -1.41 11.54 10.74
CA GLN A 261 -2.65 10.89 10.29
C GLN A 261 -3.59 11.96 9.70
N ASP A 262 -4.39 11.57 8.72
CA ASP A 262 -5.47 12.46 8.28
C ASP A 262 -6.50 12.65 9.42
N SER A 263 -6.88 11.54 10.06
CA SER A 263 -7.75 11.51 11.22
C SER A 263 -7.31 10.41 12.19
N LYS A 264 -6.95 10.77 13.43
CA LYS A 264 -6.57 9.80 14.45
C LYS A 264 -7.74 8.87 14.82
N ASP A 265 -8.95 9.41 14.92
CA ASP A 265 -10.13 8.62 15.31
C ASP A 265 -10.50 7.62 14.22
N ASP A 266 -10.40 8.02 12.95
CA ASP A 266 -10.66 7.12 11.84
C ASP A 266 -9.51 6.12 11.64
N TYR A 267 -8.26 6.49 11.98
CA TYR A 267 -7.15 5.54 12.03
C TYR A 267 -7.39 4.44 13.08
N ILE A 268 -7.91 4.78 14.26
CA ILE A 268 -8.30 3.79 15.27
C ILE A 268 -9.40 2.88 14.75
N LYS A 269 -10.47 3.43 14.15
CA LYS A 269 -11.56 2.63 13.54
C LYS A 269 -11.04 1.74 12.40
N GLY A 270 -10.10 2.22 11.59
CA GLY A 270 -9.44 1.44 10.54
C GLY A 270 -8.67 0.25 11.08
N THR A 271 -7.97 0.43 12.22
CA THR A 271 -7.26 -0.68 12.88
C THR A 271 -8.22 -1.66 13.56
N GLU A 272 -9.34 -1.20 14.14
CA GLU A 272 -10.40 -2.08 14.67
C GLU A 272 -11.02 -2.92 13.55
N LEU A 273 -11.32 -2.30 12.40
CA LEU A 273 -11.77 -3.04 11.22
C LEU A 273 -10.74 -4.07 10.76
N LEU A 274 -9.44 -3.73 10.79
CA LEU A 274 -8.39 -4.67 10.44
C LEU A 274 -8.35 -5.87 11.39
N GLU A 275 -8.59 -5.66 12.70
CA GLU A 275 -8.72 -6.75 13.69
C GLU A 275 -9.92 -7.67 13.39
N GLU A 276 -11.02 -7.13 12.88
CA GLU A 276 -12.18 -7.93 12.46
C GLU A 276 -11.92 -8.74 11.17
N VAL A 277 -11.06 -8.23 10.29
CA VAL A 277 -10.68 -8.92 9.03
C VAL A 277 -9.68 -10.04 9.28
N LEU A 278 -8.83 -9.90 10.32
CA LEU A 278 -7.81 -10.88 10.73
C LEU A 278 -8.44 -12.12 11.35
#